data_79fadf1ddae93d20752835729f4c161f
#
_entry.id   79fadf1ddae93d20752835729f4c161f
#
_cell.length_a   1.000
_cell.length_b   1.000
_cell.length_c   1.000
_cell.angle_alpha   90.00
_cell.angle_beta   90.00
_cell.angle_gamma   90.00
#
_symmetry.space_group_name_H-M   'P 1'
#
loop_
_entity.id
_entity.type
_entity.pdbx_description
1 polymer ?
#
loop_
_entity_poly.entity_id
_entity_poly.type
_entity_poly.pdbx_seq_one_letter_code
_entity_poly.pdbx_strand_id
1 'polypeptide(L)'
;ANLCDRVGADVEMVRKGIGSDARIGNKFLYPGCGYGGSCFPKDVKALAHTAREHGYTMQVIEAVERVNEQQKGVVFEKLRAALGDLRGKVVAIWGLAFKPETDDMREAPAEVVIGRLLDAGAEVRAYDPVAMPESRRRMADLPVRYAQTMYEAAEGADAVALLTEWKELRMPDWTH
;
A
#
# COMPACT_ATOMS: atom_id res chain seq x y z
N ALA A 1 0.61 3.02 -14.10
CA ALA A 1 -0.57 3.26 -13.26
C ALA A 1 -0.81 4.75 -13.05
N ASN A 2 0.09 5.48 -12.39
CA ASN A 2 -0.10 6.91 -12.06
C ASN A 2 -0.35 7.81 -13.27
N LEU A 3 0.19 7.49 -14.44
CA LEU A 3 -0.14 8.21 -15.68
C LEU A 3 -1.54 7.83 -16.16
N CYS A 4 -1.92 6.55 -16.08
CA CYS A 4 -3.27 6.13 -16.42
C CYS A 4 -4.33 6.88 -15.61
N ASP A 5 -4.14 7.00 -14.29
CA ASP A 5 -5.01 7.77 -13.41
C ASP A 5 -5.18 9.23 -13.88
N ARG A 6 -4.11 9.87 -14.37
CA ARG A 6 -4.13 11.27 -14.79
C ARG A 6 -4.75 11.51 -16.16
N VAL A 7 -4.68 10.53 -17.05
CA VAL A 7 -5.21 10.65 -18.42
C VAL A 7 -6.50 9.88 -18.63
N GLY A 8 -7.06 9.26 -17.58
CA GLY A 8 -8.29 8.47 -17.65
C GLY A 8 -8.14 7.16 -18.43
N ALA A 9 -6.92 6.58 -18.49
CA ALA A 9 -6.67 5.33 -19.17
C ALA A 9 -6.89 4.12 -18.23
N ASP A 10 -7.38 3.01 -18.79
CA ASP A 10 -7.54 1.75 -18.06
C ASP A 10 -6.18 1.04 -17.92
N VAL A 11 -5.65 1.02 -16.69
CA VAL A 11 -4.37 0.37 -16.38
C VAL A 11 -4.40 -1.15 -16.60
N GLU A 12 -5.56 -1.81 -16.44
CA GLU A 12 -5.70 -3.23 -16.71
C GLU A 12 -5.54 -3.56 -18.21
N MET A 13 -6.05 -2.70 -19.09
CA MET A 13 -5.85 -2.84 -20.53
C MET A 13 -4.39 -2.63 -20.90
N VAL A 14 -3.71 -1.64 -20.28
CA VAL A 14 -2.26 -1.44 -20.46
C VAL A 14 -1.47 -2.66 -19.97
N ARG A 15 -1.79 -3.16 -18.78
CA ARG A 15 -1.16 -4.35 -18.21
C ARG A 15 -1.30 -5.58 -19.12
N LYS A 16 -2.52 -5.85 -19.62
CA LYS A 16 -2.80 -6.94 -20.53
C LYS A 16 -2.03 -6.78 -21.84
N GLY A 17 -2.01 -5.56 -22.40
CA GLY A 17 -1.28 -5.26 -23.62
C GLY A 17 0.23 -5.50 -23.49
N ILE A 18 0.86 -4.97 -22.43
CA ILE A 18 2.29 -5.18 -22.16
C ILE A 18 2.57 -6.66 -21.88
N GLY A 19 1.74 -7.30 -21.04
CA GLY A 19 1.92 -8.69 -20.63
C GLY A 19 1.70 -9.72 -21.74
N SER A 20 1.07 -9.36 -22.87
CA SER A 20 0.87 -10.24 -24.01
C SER A 20 2.18 -10.53 -24.76
N ASP A 21 3.21 -9.70 -24.61
CA ASP A 21 4.54 -9.98 -25.13
C ASP A 21 5.21 -11.08 -24.30
N ALA A 22 5.58 -12.20 -24.95
CA ALA A 22 6.19 -13.35 -24.28
C ALA A 22 7.52 -13.04 -23.58
N ARG A 23 8.22 -11.98 -24.00
CA ARG A 23 9.47 -11.52 -23.38
C ARG A 23 9.23 -10.84 -22.03
N ILE A 24 8.03 -10.29 -21.79
CA ILE A 24 7.63 -9.60 -20.58
C ILE A 24 6.76 -10.54 -19.70
N GLY A 25 5.70 -11.08 -20.27
CA GLY A 25 4.74 -11.93 -19.57
C GLY A 25 3.81 -11.17 -18.64
N ASN A 26 2.82 -11.86 -18.07
CA ASN A 26 1.77 -11.25 -17.24
C ASN A 26 2.09 -11.18 -15.74
N LYS A 27 3.20 -11.78 -15.30
CA LYS A 27 3.58 -11.82 -13.90
C LYS A 27 4.23 -10.49 -13.49
N PHE A 28 4.03 -10.10 -12.23
CA PHE A 28 4.63 -8.90 -11.61
C PHE A 28 4.27 -7.54 -12.25
N LEU A 29 3.22 -7.47 -13.06
CA LEU A 29 2.76 -6.24 -13.71
C LEU A 29 1.58 -5.58 -13.01
N TYR A 30 1.18 -6.06 -11.84
CA TYR A 30 0.03 -5.51 -11.11
C TYR A 30 0.41 -4.19 -10.45
N PRO A 31 -0.31 -3.09 -10.72
CA PRO A 31 -0.10 -1.83 -10.04
C PRO A 31 -0.58 -1.93 -8.58
N GLY A 32 0.08 -1.21 -7.70
CA GLY A 32 -0.26 -1.18 -6.28
C GLY A 32 0.24 0.09 -5.60
N CYS A 33 0.08 0.14 -4.27
CA CYS A 33 0.49 1.27 -3.43
C CYS A 33 1.97 1.27 -3.04
N GLY A 34 2.81 0.58 -3.78
CA GLY A 34 4.23 0.40 -3.53
C GLY A 34 4.57 -1.01 -3.08
N TYR A 35 5.84 -1.37 -3.18
CA TYR A 35 6.35 -2.63 -2.68
C TYR A 35 6.93 -2.51 -1.28
N GLY A 36 6.89 -3.62 -0.54
CA GLY A 36 7.48 -3.79 0.77
C GLY A 36 8.09 -5.19 0.94
N GLY A 37 8.16 -5.64 2.17
CA GLY A 37 8.70 -6.94 2.54
C GLY A 37 10.18 -6.90 2.92
N SER A 38 10.69 -8.05 3.32
CA SER A 38 12.03 -8.18 3.90
C SER A 38 13.17 -8.28 2.90
N CYS A 39 12.90 -8.80 1.71
CA CYS A 39 13.96 -9.10 0.73
C CYS A 39 14.14 -7.95 -0.26
N PHE A 40 13.11 -7.66 -1.06
CA PHE A 40 13.23 -6.75 -2.19
C PHE A 40 13.72 -5.34 -1.81
N PRO A 41 13.13 -4.64 -0.82
CA PRO A 41 13.62 -3.31 -0.42
C PRO A 41 15.07 -3.34 0.08
N LYS A 42 15.40 -4.34 0.91
CA LYS A 42 16.74 -4.50 1.49
C LYS A 42 17.78 -4.75 0.41
N ASP A 43 17.52 -5.64 -0.53
CA ASP A 43 18.46 -6.05 -1.55
C ASP A 43 18.69 -4.93 -2.58
N VAL A 44 17.66 -4.19 -2.94
CA VAL A 44 17.76 -3.00 -3.80
C VAL A 44 18.62 -1.92 -3.14
N LYS A 45 18.36 -1.61 -1.85
CA LYS A 45 19.14 -0.64 -1.07
C LYS A 45 20.60 -1.08 -0.91
N ALA A 46 20.85 -2.36 -0.61
CA ALA A 46 22.19 -2.92 -0.49
C ALA A 46 22.97 -2.83 -1.80
N LEU A 47 22.35 -3.18 -2.93
CA LEU A 47 22.99 -3.09 -4.24
C LEU A 47 23.37 -1.65 -4.60
N ALA A 48 22.48 -0.69 -4.37
CA ALA A 48 22.75 0.73 -4.61
C ALA A 48 23.87 1.26 -3.70
N HIS A 49 23.92 0.78 -2.45
CA HIS A 49 25.00 1.13 -1.50
C HIS A 49 26.36 0.59 -1.97
N THR A 50 26.44 -0.71 -2.27
CA THR A 50 27.68 -1.34 -2.77
C THR A 50 28.20 -0.65 -4.05
N ALA A 51 27.31 -0.32 -4.97
CA ALA A 51 27.70 0.40 -6.19
C ALA A 51 28.36 1.75 -5.87
N ARG A 52 27.78 2.52 -4.92
CA ARG A 52 28.35 3.81 -4.50
C ARG A 52 29.72 3.66 -3.84
N GLU A 53 29.94 2.63 -3.03
CA GLU A 53 31.25 2.33 -2.43
C GLU A 53 32.34 2.07 -3.49
N HIS A 54 31.91 1.58 -4.67
CA HIS A 54 32.79 1.36 -5.81
C HIS A 54 32.79 2.49 -6.84
N GLY A 55 32.31 3.68 -6.47
CA GLY A 55 32.30 4.86 -7.33
C GLY A 55 31.30 4.81 -8.49
N TYR A 56 30.30 3.93 -8.44
CA TYR A 56 29.28 3.77 -9.47
C TYR A 56 27.90 4.14 -8.97
N THR A 57 27.21 5.04 -9.68
CA THR A 57 25.82 5.43 -9.35
C THR A 57 24.83 4.61 -10.16
N MET A 58 24.05 3.78 -9.51
CA MET A 58 22.98 3.00 -10.14
C MET A 58 21.70 3.85 -10.29
N GLN A 59 21.69 4.78 -11.25
CA GLN A 59 20.64 5.79 -11.42
C GLN A 59 19.23 5.19 -11.50
N VAL A 60 19.06 4.07 -12.24
CA VAL A 60 17.75 3.40 -12.37
C VAL A 60 17.28 2.83 -11.03
N ILE A 61 18.17 2.18 -10.29
CA ILE A 61 17.86 1.59 -8.97
C ILE A 61 17.49 2.69 -7.97
N GLU A 62 18.24 3.78 -7.94
CA GLU A 62 17.93 4.92 -7.08
C GLU A 62 16.61 5.60 -7.47
N ALA A 63 16.29 5.64 -8.77
CA ALA A 63 14.99 6.14 -9.23
C ALA A 63 13.84 5.21 -8.79
N VAL A 64 14.03 3.88 -8.83
CA VAL A 64 13.05 2.91 -8.35
C VAL A 64 12.73 3.13 -6.87
N GLU A 65 13.75 3.30 -6.02
CA GLU A 65 13.56 3.58 -4.58
C GLU A 65 12.77 4.88 -4.37
N ARG A 66 13.16 5.98 -5.04
CA ARG A 66 12.43 7.25 -4.92
C ARG A 66 10.97 7.13 -5.35
N VAL A 67 10.71 6.43 -6.46
CA VAL A 67 9.35 6.22 -6.96
C VAL A 67 8.55 5.37 -5.99
N ASN A 68 9.15 4.32 -5.40
CA ASN A 68 8.46 3.48 -4.42
C ASN A 68 8.08 4.27 -3.16
N GLU A 69 8.97 5.09 -2.62
CA GLU A 69 8.66 5.93 -1.46
C GLU A 69 7.51 6.92 -1.75
N GLN A 70 7.48 7.50 -2.95
CA GLN A 70 6.35 8.34 -3.37
C GLN A 70 5.06 7.53 -3.50
N GLN A 71 5.16 6.31 -4.04
CA GLN A 71 4.01 5.44 -4.29
C GLN A 71 3.31 5.02 -2.99
N LYS A 72 4.05 4.77 -1.91
CA LYS A 72 3.47 4.47 -0.59
C LYS A 72 2.49 5.54 -0.09
N GLY A 73 2.67 6.78 -0.55
CA GLY A 73 1.78 7.89 -0.17
C GLY A 73 0.57 8.11 -1.06
N VAL A 74 0.47 7.45 -2.21
CA VAL A 74 -0.56 7.75 -3.23
C VAL A 74 -1.98 7.51 -2.71
N VAL A 75 -2.20 6.47 -1.89
CA VAL A 75 -3.52 6.19 -1.32
C VAL A 75 -3.96 7.30 -0.38
N PHE A 76 -3.06 7.80 0.47
CA PHE A 76 -3.35 8.96 1.33
C PHE A 76 -3.75 10.19 0.51
N GLU A 77 -3.02 10.49 -0.58
CA GLU A 77 -3.36 11.65 -1.44
C GLU A 77 -4.72 11.48 -2.12
N LYS A 78 -5.07 10.26 -2.55
CA LYS A 78 -6.40 9.95 -3.10
C LYS A 78 -7.51 10.12 -2.06
N LEU A 79 -7.30 9.66 -0.84
CA LEU A 79 -8.25 9.85 0.27
C LEU A 79 -8.44 11.34 0.58
N ARG A 80 -7.35 12.10 0.68
CA ARG A 80 -7.40 13.55 0.89
C ARG A 80 -8.14 14.28 -0.23
N ALA A 81 -7.91 13.88 -1.48
CA ALA A 81 -8.61 14.47 -2.62
C ALA A 81 -10.12 14.16 -2.61
N ALA A 82 -10.52 12.97 -2.16
CA ALA A 82 -11.91 12.55 -2.13
C ALA A 82 -12.69 13.11 -0.92
N LEU A 83 -12.06 13.17 0.26
CA LEU A 83 -12.72 13.51 1.52
C LEU A 83 -12.51 14.98 1.95
N GLY A 84 -11.53 15.68 1.36
CA GLY A 84 -11.15 17.03 1.76
C GLY A 84 -10.37 17.07 3.07
N ASP A 85 -10.84 17.81 4.05
CA ASP A 85 -10.24 17.85 5.40
C ASP A 85 -10.46 16.49 6.09
N LEU A 86 -9.37 15.87 6.52
CA LEU A 86 -9.39 14.55 7.15
C LEU A 86 -9.61 14.60 8.66
N ARG A 87 -9.60 15.75 9.29
CA ARG A 87 -9.81 15.89 10.74
C ARG A 87 -11.16 15.34 11.17
N GLY A 88 -11.15 14.37 12.07
CA GLY A 88 -12.35 13.71 12.57
C GLY A 88 -13.02 12.76 11.58
N LYS A 89 -12.43 12.55 10.40
CA LYS A 89 -12.88 11.53 9.45
C LYS A 89 -12.44 10.15 9.90
N VAL A 90 -13.28 9.16 9.73
CA VAL A 90 -13.00 7.77 10.02
C VAL A 90 -12.62 7.04 8.73
N VAL A 91 -11.40 6.50 8.68
CA VAL A 91 -10.92 5.74 7.53
C VAL A 91 -10.69 4.28 7.94
N ALA A 92 -11.36 3.36 7.25
CA ALA A 92 -11.13 1.93 7.39
C ALA A 92 -9.97 1.49 6.49
N ILE A 93 -8.97 0.83 7.08
CA ILE A 93 -7.83 0.24 6.37
C ILE A 93 -8.01 -1.27 6.31
N TRP A 94 -8.08 -1.80 5.10
CA TRP A 94 -8.16 -3.22 4.82
C TRP A 94 -6.84 -3.73 4.27
N GLY A 95 -6.18 -4.62 5.02
CA GLY A 95 -4.87 -5.13 4.71
C GLY A 95 -3.73 -4.29 5.29
N LEU A 96 -2.85 -4.94 6.04
CA LEU A 96 -1.73 -4.32 6.76
C LEU A 96 -0.38 -4.91 6.35
N ALA A 97 -0.35 -6.20 5.97
CA ALA A 97 0.85 -6.85 5.47
C ALA A 97 1.29 -6.27 4.10
N PHE A 98 2.56 -6.46 3.73
CA PHE A 98 3.05 -5.97 2.44
C PHE A 98 2.50 -6.72 1.22
N LYS A 99 1.96 -7.92 1.42
CA LYS A 99 1.26 -8.76 0.42
C LYS A 99 0.32 -9.74 1.12
N PRO A 100 -0.61 -10.39 0.40
CA PRO A 100 -1.41 -11.48 0.95
C PRO A 100 -0.60 -12.68 1.45
N GLU A 101 -1.22 -13.50 2.31
CA GLU A 101 -0.69 -14.77 2.82
C GLU A 101 0.59 -14.64 3.68
N THR A 102 0.74 -13.51 4.37
CA THR A 102 1.83 -13.28 5.33
C THR A 102 1.39 -12.28 6.40
N ASP A 103 2.05 -12.30 7.54
CA ASP A 103 1.98 -11.28 8.60
C ASP A 103 3.09 -10.22 8.49
N ASP A 104 3.99 -10.36 7.50
CA ASP A 104 5.14 -9.47 7.36
C ASP A 104 4.72 -8.04 6.95
N MET A 105 4.99 -7.10 7.84
CA MET A 105 4.69 -5.68 7.66
C MET A 105 5.92 -4.82 7.36
N ARG A 106 7.11 -5.43 7.21
CA ARG A 106 8.33 -4.67 6.94
C ARG A 106 8.21 -3.89 5.64
N GLU A 107 8.47 -2.58 5.73
CA GLU A 107 8.33 -1.66 4.58
C GLU A 107 6.93 -1.66 3.94
N ALA A 108 5.90 -2.13 4.67
CA ALA A 108 4.53 -2.16 4.15
C ALA A 108 3.98 -0.75 3.93
N PRO A 109 3.33 -0.48 2.79
CA PRO A 109 2.67 0.81 2.52
C PRO A 109 1.64 1.21 3.58
N ALA A 110 1.02 0.23 4.25
CA ALA A 110 0.03 0.47 5.29
C ALA A 110 0.55 1.34 6.44
N GLU A 111 1.80 1.13 6.89
CA GLU A 111 2.40 1.95 7.95
C GLU A 111 2.49 3.43 7.54
N VAL A 112 2.88 3.70 6.28
CA VAL A 112 2.99 5.06 5.75
C VAL A 112 1.62 5.73 5.62
N VAL A 113 0.63 5.01 5.09
CA VAL A 113 -0.73 5.53 4.92
C VAL A 113 -1.38 5.82 6.27
N ILE A 114 -1.30 4.88 7.21
CA ILE A 114 -1.85 5.03 8.57
C ILE A 114 -1.20 6.21 9.29
N GLY A 115 0.13 6.31 9.28
CA GLY A 115 0.84 7.43 9.90
C GLY A 115 0.36 8.78 9.35
N ARG A 116 0.29 8.93 8.02
CA ARG A 116 -0.18 10.18 7.39
C ARG A 116 -1.65 10.50 7.69
N LEU A 117 -2.52 9.50 7.80
CA LEU A 117 -3.93 9.70 8.17
C LEU A 117 -4.05 10.22 9.60
N LEU A 118 -3.33 9.62 10.54
CA LEU A 118 -3.30 10.04 11.93
C LEU A 118 -2.71 11.45 12.08
N ASP A 119 -1.60 11.76 11.38
CA ASP A 119 -1.00 13.10 11.34
C ASP A 119 -1.95 14.16 10.79
N ALA A 120 -2.84 13.76 9.87
CA ALA A 120 -3.88 14.63 9.31
C ALA A 120 -5.13 14.74 10.21
N GLY A 121 -5.15 14.08 11.38
CA GLY A 121 -6.23 14.11 12.36
C GLY A 121 -7.40 13.16 12.04
N ALA A 122 -7.21 12.18 11.16
CA ALA A 122 -8.20 11.15 10.92
C ALA A 122 -8.20 10.09 12.03
N GLU A 123 -9.35 9.44 12.25
CA GLU A 123 -9.43 8.19 13.00
C GLU A 123 -9.19 7.01 12.06
N VAL A 124 -8.36 6.05 12.48
CA VAL A 124 -8.04 4.87 11.68
C VAL A 124 -8.61 3.62 12.36
N ARG A 125 -9.39 2.86 11.58
CA ARG A 125 -9.82 1.50 11.93
C ARG A 125 -9.17 0.52 10.98
N ALA A 126 -8.54 -0.52 11.51
CA ALA A 126 -7.74 -1.43 10.69
C ALA A 126 -8.19 -2.88 10.86
N TYR A 127 -8.17 -3.60 9.76
CA TYR A 127 -8.37 -5.04 9.71
C TYR A 127 -7.39 -5.70 8.73
N ASP A 128 -6.81 -6.81 9.14
CA ASP A 128 -6.04 -7.72 8.29
C ASP A 128 -6.28 -9.15 8.76
N PRO A 129 -6.45 -10.13 7.87
CA PRO A 129 -6.73 -11.52 8.27
C PRO A 129 -5.65 -12.16 9.14
N VAL A 130 -4.38 -11.73 8.99
CA VAL A 130 -3.22 -12.39 9.62
C VAL A 130 -2.33 -11.41 10.37
N ALA A 131 -2.08 -10.21 9.82
CA ALA A 131 -1.05 -9.28 10.31
C ALA A 131 -1.47 -8.45 11.54
N MET A 132 -2.65 -8.62 12.10
CA MET A 132 -3.14 -7.84 13.25
C MET A 132 -2.21 -7.89 14.47
N PRO A 133 -1.66 -9.06 14.89
CA PRO A 133 -0.73 -9.12 16.02
C PRO A 133 0.57 -8.34 15.75
N GLU A 134 1.14 -8.49 14.57
CA GLU A 134 2.35 -7.77 14.17
C GLU A 134 2.11 -6.27 14.08
N SER A 135 0.97 -5.87 13.55
CA SER A 135 0.55 -4.46 13.48
C SER A 135 0.45 -3.82 14.85
N ARG A 136 -0.19 -4.50 15.81
CA ARG A 136 -0.27 -4.01 17.21
C ARG A 136 1.10 -3.83 17.85
N ARG A 137 2.06 -4.71 17.51
CA ARG A 137 3.43 -4.63 18.02
C ARG A 137 4.20 -3.46 17.39
N ARG A 138 4.08 -3.29 16.08
CA ARG A 138 4.85 -2.27 15.32
C ARG A 138 4.31 -0.86 15.50
N MET A 139 3.00 -0.73 15.65
CA MET A 139 2.29 0.53 15.77
C MET A 139 1.68 0.71 17.19
N ALA A 140 2.37 0.20 18.22
CA ALA A 140 1.89 0.23 19.60
C ALA A 140 1.62 1.65 20.13
N ASP A 141 2.39 2.61 19.67
CA ASP A 141 2.28 4.02 20.08
C ASP A 141 1.29 4.84 19.24
N LEU A 142 0.67 4.21 18.21
CA LEU A 142 -0.29 4.88 17.34
C LEU A 142 -1.74 4.57 17.75
N PRO A 143 -2.65 5.56 17.73
CA PRO A 143 -4.05 5.38 18.12
C PRO A 143 -4.88 4.67 17.05
N VAL A 144 -4.43 3.49 16.60
CA VAL A 144 -5.14 2.64 15.63
C VAL A 144 -6.17 1.78 16.34
N ARG A 145 -7.42 1.82 15.89
CA ARG A 145 -8.48 0.90 16.34
C ARG A 145 -8.49 -0.34 15.46
N TYR A 146 -8.37 -1.51 16.08
CA TYR A 146 -8.34 -2.78 15.37
C TYR A 146 -9.70 -3.48 15.48
N ALA A 147 -10.33 -3.74 14.34
CA ALA A 147 -11.62 -4.40 14.23
C ALA A 147 -11.48 -5.94 14.18
N GLN A 148 -12.54 -6.67 14.52
CA GLN A 148 -12.58 -8.12 14.44
C GLN A 148 -12.84 -8.63 13.01
N THR A 149 -13.52 -7.80 12.22
CA THR A 149 -13.86 -8.11 10.82
C THR A 149 -13.64 -6.89 9.93
N MET A 150 -13.53 -7.13 8.62
CA MET A 150 -13.45 -6.03 7.66
C MET A 150 -14.71 -5.14 7.68
N TYR A 151 -15.87 -5.72 7.95
CA TYR A 151 -17.14 -4.99 8.01
C TYR A 151 -17.23 -4.10 9.25
N GLU A 152 -16.80 -4.63 10.42
CA GLU A 152 -16.70 -3.80 11.63
C GLU A 152 -15.75 -2.61 11.44
N ALA A 153 -14.63 -2.81 10.72
CA ALA A 153 -13.75 -1.69 10.41
C ALA A 153 -14.43 -0.63 9.54
N ALA A 154 -15.26 -1.06 8.59
CA ALA A 154 -15.94 -0.20 7.62
C ALA A 154 -17.23 0.45 8.16
N GLU A 155 -17.82 -0.08 9.23
CA GLU A 155 -19.10 0.42 9.76
C GLU A 155 -19.00 1.88 10.15
N GLY A 156 -19.80 2.74 9.48
CA GLY A 156 -19.79 4.18 9.72
C GLY A 156 -18.48 4.89 9.36
N ALA A 157 -17.61 4.27 8.57
CA ALA A 157 -16.41 4.93 8.05
C ALA A 157 -16.74 5.87 6.89
N ASP A 158 -16.02 6.98 6.78
CA ASP A 158 -16.13 7.93 5.66
C ASP A 158 -15.49 7.36 4.37
N ALA A 159 -14.53 6.46 4.51
CA ALA A 159 -13.90 5.76 3.40
C ALA A 159 -13.27 4.42 3.83
N VAL A 160 -13.14 3.53 2.84
CA VAL A 160 -12.38 2.27 2.95
C VAL A 160 -11.19 2.32 2.01
N ALA A 161 -9.99 2.00 2.51
CA ALA A 161 -8.78 1.87 1.72
C ALA A 161 -8.27 0.42 1.77
N LEU A 162 -8.29 -0.26 0.62
CA LEU A 162 -7.72 -1.59 0.45
C LEU A 162 -6.23 -1.44 0.10
N LEU A 163 -5.35 -1.84 1.01
CA LEU A 163 -3.90 -1.73 0.85
C LEU A 163 -3.23 -3.07 0.53
N THR A 164 -3.80 -4.17 1.02
CA THR A 164 -3.29 -5.53 0.73
C THR A 164 -4.42 -6.33 0.11
N GLU A 165 -4.19 -6.84 -1.09
CA GLU A 165 -5.20 -7.46 -1.94
C GLU A 165 -5.53 -8.91 -1.53
N TRP A 166 -5.82 -9.16 -0.25
CA TRP A 166 -6.36 -10.43 0.21
C TRP A 166 -7.61 -10.81 -0.58
N LYS A 167 -7.77 -12.09 -0.91
CA LYS A 167 -8.90 -12.57 -1.72
C LYS A 167 -10.24 -12.15 -1.13
N GLU A 168 -10.39 -12.28 0.18
CA GLU A 168 -11.62 -11.91 0.90
C GLU A 168 -11.89 -10.40 0.89
N LEU A 169 -10.84 -9.57 0.97
CA LEU A 169 -10.96 -8.12 0.98
C LEU A 169 -11.26 -7.53 -0.41
N ARG A 170 -10.95 -8.27 -1.47
CA ARG A 170 -11.23 -7.84 -2.86
C ARG A 170 -12.66 -8.11 -3.32
N MET A 171 -13.37 -8.96 -2.61
CA MET A 171 -14.73 -9.38 -2.98
C MET A 171 -15.68 -9.26 -1.77
N PRO A 172 -15.82 -8.05 -1.20
CA PRO A 172 -16.71 -7.85 -0.06
C PRO A 172 -18.15 -8.02 -0.48
N ASP A 173 -18.96 -8.53 0.44
CA ASP A 173 -20.42 -8.50 0.31
C ASP A 173 -20.95 -7.16 0.88
N TRP A 174 -21.41 -6.29 0.02
CA TRP A 174 -21.94 -4.97 0.39
C TRP A 174 -23.41 -5.00 0.85
N THR A 175 -23.99 -6.17 1.06
CA THR A 175 -25.37 -6.30 1.58
C THR A 175 -25.44 -6.35 3.11
N HIS A 176 -24.28 -6.27 3.77
CA HIS A 176 -24.17 -6.22 5.23
C HIS A 176 -24.23 -4.80 5.78
#